data_07df508b6a1ff96380da79823edb625c
#
_entry.id   07df508b6a1ff96380da79823edb625c
#
_cell.length_a   1.000
_cell.length_b   1.000
_cell.length_c   1.000
_cell.angle_alpha   90.00
_cell.angle_beta   90.00
_cell.angle_gamma   90.00
#
_symmetry.space_group_name_H-M   'P 1'
#
loop_
_entity.id
_entity.type
_entity.pdbx_description
1 polymer ?
#
loop_
_entity_poly.entity_id
_entity_poly.type
_entity_poly.pdbx_seq_one_letter_code
_entity_poly.pdbx_strand_id
1 'polypeptide(L)'
;MKKLLAVILSVIMVFSFAACAGKSVNNEGESQTEETTTIRIGAMAGPTAMGMVKLRKDSENGNTKNTYAFEDFATDASAFVTPLATGEIDIAAVPSNLAANIYNKTEGKVQVVAVNTLGVLNLVERGNTVNSISDLKGKTIYATGMGAVPEYTIRYILSGNGLDADKDVNIVWCSDTTEALSKLKSEDGAIAVLPQPFVTAASAQISGLRVVMDLNEAWEKINNNSKIVTGVIVVRKEFAEKYPEQLKKFIDEYN
;
A
#
# COMPACT_ATOMS: atom_id res chain seq x y z
N MET A 1 29.03 8.34 66.05
CA MET A 1 27.94 8.43 65.12
C MET A 1 28.08 7.47 63.92
N LYS A 2 29.26 7.25 63.32
CA LYS A 2 29.44 6.34 62.17
C LYS A 2 29.23 4.84 62.47
N LYS A 3 29.47 4.39 63.73
CA LYS A 3 29.29 2.99 64.15
C LYS A 3 27.82 2.64 64.47
N LEU A 4 26.99 3.63 64.81
CA LEU A 4 25.58 3.45 65.10
C LEU A 4 24.75 3.31 63.82
N LEU A 5 25.18 3.95 62.67
CA LEU A 5 24.53 3.88 61.38
C LEU A 5 24.72 2.50 60.72
N ALA A 6 25.86 1.85 60.97
CA ALA A 6 26.15 0.52 60.39
C ALA A 6 25.32 -0.60 61.05
N VAL A 7 24.92 -0.47 62.28
CA VAL A 7 24.08 -1.45 62.99
C VAL A 7 22.62 -1.32 62.61
N ILE A 8 22.13 -0.12 62.27
CA ILE A 8 20.74 0.10 61.80
C ILE A 8 20.57 -0.45 60.41
N LEU A 9 21.58 -0.34 59.53
CA LEU A 9 21.51 -0.86 58.15
C LEU A 9 21.55 -2.41 58.12
N SER A 10 22.22 -3.08 59.10
CA SER A 10 22.27 -4.55 59.15
C SER A 10 20.98 -5.19 59.69
N VAL A 11 20.19 -4.48 60.50
CA VAL A 11 18.91 -4.98 61.03
C VAL A 11 17.78 -4.93 60.02
N ILE A 12 17.84 -4.00 59.08
CA ILE A 12 16.83 -3.90 57.99
C ILE A 12 16.97 -5.04 56.95
N MET A 13 18.16 -5.63 56.78
CA MET A 13 18.42 -6.73 55.84
C MET A 13 17.97 -8.11 56.32
N VAL A 14 17.66 -8.30 57.63
CA VAL A 14 17.28 -9.62 58.18
C VAL A 14 15.76 -9.85 58.18
N PHE A 15 14.94 -8.81 57.97
CA PHE A 15 13.48 -8.94 57.98
C PHE A 15 12.85 -9.22 56.60
N SER A 16 13.65 -9.36 55.55
CA SER A 16 13.14 -9.57 54.18
C SER A 16 13.04 -11.05 53.76
N PHE A 17 13.32 -12.02 54.61
CA PHE A 17 13.39 -13.45 54.26
C PHE A 17 12.35 -14.35 54.94
N ALA A 18 11.33 -13.81 55.58
CA ALA A 18 10.35 -14.63 56.31
C ALA A 18 8.91 -14.48 55.79
N ALA A 19 8.71 -14.51 54.46
CA ALA A 19 7.37 -14.55 53.88
C ALA A 19 7.33 -15.43 52.63
N CYS A 20 7.71 -16.71 52.72
CA CYS A 20 7.44 -17.72 51.74
C CYS A 20 7.33 -19.10 52.35
N ALA A 21 6.24 -19.36 53.09
CA ALA A 21 5.77 -20.71 53.39
C ALA A 21 4.25 -20.71 53.57
N GLY A 22 3.51 -20.80 52.49
CA GLY A 22 2.08 -20.99 52.52
C GLY A 22 1.63 -21.49 51.14
N LYS A 23 1.45 -22.81 51.01
CA LYS A 23 0.88 -23.48 49.83
C LYS A 23 -0.45 -22.86 49.44
N SER A 24 -0.57 -22.46 48.19
CA SER A 24 -1.82 -22.65 47.44
C SER A 24 -1.46 -22.75 45.97
N VAL A 25 -1.68 -23.95 45.41
CA VAL A 25 -1.65 -24.20 43.97
C VAL A 25 -2.93 -23.62 43.42
N ASN A 26 -2.88 -22.45 42.84
CA ASN A 26 -3.87 -22.01 41.90
C ASN A 26 -3.15 -21.80 40.57
N ASN A 27 -3.49 -22.65 39.60
CA ASN A 27 -3.27 -22.48 38.20
C ASN A 27 -4.10 -21.25 37.75
N GLU A 28 -3.57 -20.05 37.95
CA GLU A 28 -4.05 -18.87 37.24
C GLU A 28 -3.12 -18.69 36.03
N GLY A 29 -3.73 -18.80 34.85
CA GLY A 29 -3.04 -18.60 33.59
C GLY A 29 -2.27 -17.30 33.63
N GLU A 30 -1.04 -17.34 33.19
CA GLU A 30 -0.25 -16.17 32.85
C GLU A 30 -1.10 -15.31 31.91
N SER A 31 -1.73 -14.29 32.48
CA SER A 31 -2.20 -13.16 31.69
C SER A 31 -0.93 -12.51 31.13
N GLN A 32 -0.53 -12.93 29.94
CA GLN A 32 0.40 -12.15 29.15
C GLN A 32 -0.27 -10.79 28.98
N THR A 33 0.23 -9.79 29.69
CA THR A 33 -0.09 -8.40 29.39
C THR A 33 0.34 -8.19 27.96
N GLU A 34 -0.63 -8.16 27.02
CA GLU A 34 -0.37 -7.81 25.62
C GLU A 34 0.36 -6.48 25.62
N GLU A 35 1.61 -6.49 25.19
CA GLU A 35 2.40 -5.28 25.03
C GLU A 35 1.71 -4.42 23.97
N THR A 36 0.93 -3.44 24.40
CA THR A 36 0.21 -2.55 23.47
C THR A 36 1.22 -1.64 22.80
N THR A 37 1.30 -1.72 21.48
CA THR A 37 2.13 -0.82 20.68
C THR A 37 1.24 -0.04 19.70
N THR A 38 1.64 1.19 19.40
CA THR A 38 1.02 1.97 18.32
C THR A 38 1.61 1.54 16.99
N ILE A 39 0.77 1.11 16.07
CA ILE A 39 1.16 0.73 14.71
C ILE A 39 1.23 1.98 13.84
N ARG A 40 2.40 2.27 13.29
CA ARG A 40 2.62 3.42 12.43
C ARG A 40 2.41 3.02 10.97
N ILE A 41 1.45 3.67 10.32
CA ILE A 41 1.00 3.32 8.97
C ILE A 41 1.28 4.45 8.01
N GLY A 42 1.96 4.13 6.91
CA GLY A 42 2.09 5.00 5.75
C GLY A 42 1.29 4.47 4.55
N ALA A 43 0.91 5.35 3.64
CA ALA A 43 0.29 4.95 2.38
C ALA A 43 0.70 5.88 1.25
N MET A 44 0.95 5.32 0.07
CA MET A 44 1.18 6.13 -1.13
C MET A 44 -0.14 6.69 -1.64
N ALA A 45 -0.18 8.00 -1.89
CA ALA A 45 -1.37 8.70 -2.39
C ALA A 45 -1.90 8.06 -3.69
N GLY A 46 -3.21 7.97 -3.80
CA GLY A 46 -3.91 7.33 -4.92
C GLY A 46 -4.66 6.06 -4.51
N PRO A 47 -4.84 5.08 -5.42
CA PRO A 47 -5.64 3.89 -5.15
C PRO A 47 -5.20 3.09 -3.91
N THR A 48 -3.91 3.00 -3.64
CA THR A 48 -3.37 2.30 -2.46
C THR A 48 -3.79 2.96 -1.13
N ALA A 49 -3.76 4.30 -1.06
CA ALA A 49 -4.23 5.04 0.11
C ALA A 49 -5.75 4.92 0.30
N MET A 50 -6.50 4.86 -0.80
CA MET A 50 -7.97 4.69 -0.75
C MET A 50 -8.36 3.38 -0.05
N GLY A 51 -7.60 2.30 -0.24
CA GLY A 51 -7.82 1.04 0.46
C GLY A 51 -7.66 1.12 1.98
N MET A 52 -6.98 2.16 2.50
CA MET A 52 -6.76 2.36 3.94
C MET A 52 -7.80 3.26 4.62
N VAL A 53 -8.71 3.89 3.84
CA VAL A 53 -9.62 4.94 4.34
C VAL A 53 -10.57 4.41 5.42
N LYS A 54 -11.12 3.19 5.24
CA LYS A 54 -12.02 2.58 6.23
C LYS A 54 -11.29 2.37 7.56
N LEU A 55 -10.13 1.73 7.55
CA LEU A 55 -9.34 1.47 8.75
C LEU A 55 -8.97 2.78 9.47
N ARG A 56 -8.54 3.81 8.72
CA ARG A 56 -8.26 5.14 9.28
C ARG A 56 -9.48 5.72 9.97
N LYS A 57 -10.65 5.66 9.31
CA LYS A 57 -11.90 6.18 9.87
C LYS A 57 -12.36 5.42 11.10
N ASP A 58 -12.24 4.10 11.09
CA ASP A 58 -12.57 3.26 12.25
C ASP A 58 -11.64 3.57 13.43
N SER A 59 -10.36 3.77 13.17
CA SER A 59 -9.37 4.18 14.19
C SER A 59 -9.70 5.55 14.79
N GLU A 60 -10.00 6.55 13.95
CA GLU A 60 -10.41 7.90 14.40
C GLU A 60 -11.68 7.87 15.28
N ASN A 61 -12.59 6.93 15.03
CA ASN A 61 -13.83 6.75 15.79
C ASN A 61 -13.65 5.84 17.02
N GLY A 62 -12.44 5.30 17.28
CA GLY A 62 -12.19 4.37 18.38
C GLY A 62 -12.79 2.97 18.20
N ASN A 63 -13.06 2.56 16.95
CA ASN A 63 -13.69 1.28 16.60
C ASN A 63 -12.67 0.17 16.30
N THR A 64 -11.39 0.40 16.56
CA THR A 64 -10.30 -0.57 16.34
C THR A 64 -9.79 -1.15 17.66
N LYS A 65 -9.30 -2.39 17.62
CA LYS A 65 -8.64 -3.06 18.75
C LYS A 65 -7.19 -2.64 18.90
N ASN A 66 -6.54 -2.35 17.77
CA ASN A 66 -5.20 -1.77 17.75
C ASN A 66 -5.25 -0.25 17.87
N THR A 67 -4.14 0.34 18.30
CA THR A 67 -3.89 1.78 18.21
C THR A 67 -3.06 2.06 16.95
N TYR A 68 -3.51 2.99 16.13
CA TYR A 68 -2.85 3.36 14.88
C TYR A 68 -2.40 4.82 14.88
N ALA A 69 -1.24 5.07 14.29
CA ALA A 69 -0.77 6.39 13.89
C ALA A 69 -0.63 6.40 12.37
N PHE A 70 -1.46 7.18 11.70
CA PHE A 70 -1.40 7.33 10.24
C PHE A 70 -0.54 8.54 9.90
N GLU A 71 0.54 8.28 9.15
CA GLU A 71 1.33 9.33 8.53
C GLU A 71 0.57 9.96 7.36
N ASP A 72 0.93 11.19 6.98
CA ASP A 72 0.39 11.82 5.78
C ASP A 72 0.76 11.02 4.53
N PHE A 73 -0.18 10.94 3.60
CA PHE A 73 0.00 10.16 2.38
C PHE A 73 1.06 10.80 1.49
N ALA A 74 2.16 10.08 1.27
CA ALA A 74 3.24 10.51 0.41
C ALA A 74 2.89 10.30 -1.08
N THR A 75 3.33 11.22 -1.92
CA THR A 75 3.26 11.09 -3.39
C THR A 75 4.54 10.50 -3.98
N ASP A 76 5.64 10.56 -3.24
CA ASP A 76 6.95 10.06 -3.67
C ASP A 76 7.22 8.67 -3.08
N ALA A 77 7.55 7.74 -3.97
CA ALA A 77 7.94 6.37 -3.63
C ALA A 77 9.15 6.28 -2.69
N SER A 78 10.08 7.23 -2.77
CA SER A 78 11.29 7.25 -1.92
C SER A 78 10.97 7.48 -0.44
N ALA A 79 9.83 8.10 -0.13
CA ALA A 79 9.37 8.40 1.22
C ALA A 79 9.11 7.15 2.10
N PHE A 80 9.04 5.95 1.51
CA PHE A 80 8.76 4.72 2.26
C PHE A 80 9.99 3.85 2.53
N VAL A 81 11.06 3.98 1.73
CA VAL A 81 12.23 3.08 1.84
C VAL A 81 12.92 3.25 3.18
N THR A 82 13.32 4.48 3.51
CA THR A 82 14.04 4.79 4.76
C THR A 82 13.16 4.56 6.00
N PRO A 83 11.93 5.10 6.09
CA PRO A 83 11.09 4.90 7.27
C PRO A 83 10.76 3.43 7.56
N LEU A 84 10.56 2.58 6.54
CA LEU A 84 10.40 1.14 6.73
C LEU A 84 11.72 0.46 7.15
N ALA A 85 12.86 0.93 6.65
CA ALA A 85 14.16 0.37 7.03
C ALA A 85 14.57 0.73 8.46
N THR A 86 14.28 1.96 8.91
CA THR A 86 14.64 2.49 10.25
C THR A 86 13.60 2.21 11.31
N GLY A 87 12.41 1.77 10.92
CA GLY A 87 11.32 1.51 11.85
C GLY A 87 10.52 2.74 12.26
N GLU A 88 10.54 3.81 11.47
CA GLU A 88 9.65 4.97 11.63
C GLU A 88 8.23 4.64 11.18
N ILE A 89 8.07 3.75 10.20
CA ILE A 89 6.80 3.17 9.73
C ILE A 89 6.86 1.65 9.94
N ASP A 90 5.78 1.04 10.42
CA ASP A 90 5.67 -0.40 10.64
C ASP A 90 4.98 -1.11 9.48
N ILE A 91 3.94 -0.48 8.93
CA ILE A 91 3.11 -0.99 7.83
C ILE A 91 2.96 0.09 6.76
N ALA A 92 3.05 -0.28 5.49
CA ALA A 92 2.80 0.67 4.40
C ALA A 92 1.97 0.05 3.27
N ALA A 93 1.01 0.84 2.76
CA ALA A 93 0.29 0.53 1.53
C ALA A 93 0.99 1.20 0.34
N VAL A 94 1.57 0.39 -0.55
CA VAL A 94 2.44 0.85 -1.64
C VAL A 94 2.17 0.10 -2.95
N PRO A 95 2.53 0.67 -4.12
CA PRO A 95 2.53 -0.06 -5.39
C PRO A 95 3.36 -1.35 -5.31
N SER A 96 2.92 -2.39 -6.00
CA SER A 96 3.55 -3.72 -5.95
C SER A 96 5.00 -3.72 -6.42
N ASN A 97 5.33 -2.95 -7.48
CA ASN A 97 6.70 -2.78 -7.96
C ASN A 97 7.60 -2.04 -6.94
N LEU A 98 7.03 -1.08 -6.20
CA LEU A 98 7.75 -0.40 -5.13
C LEU A 98 8.01 -1.35 -3.96
N ALA A 99 7.06 -2.22 -3.59
CA ALA A 99 7.27 -3.23 -2.56
C ALA A 99 8.48 -4.13 -2.86
N ALA A 100 8.63 -4.57 -4.13
CA ALA A 100 9.80 -5.34 -4.57
C ALA A 100 11.11 -4.52 -4.45
N ASN A 101 11.07 -3.23 -4.80
CA ASN A 101 12.21 -2.33 -4.66
C ASN A 101 12.60 -2.12 -3.18
N ILE A 102 11.60 -1.89 -2.31
CA ILE A 102 11.81 -1.77 -0.86
C ILE A 102 12.42 -3.06 -0.31
N TYR A 103 11.87 -4.23 -0.68
CA TYR A 103 12.40 -5.53 -0.27
C TYR A 103 13.89 -5.67 -0.61
N ASN A 104 14.28 -5.35 -1.85
CA ASN A 104 15.67 -5.41 -2.27
C ASN A 104 16.57 -4.39 -1.53
N LYS A 105 16.12 -3.14 -1.41
CA LYS A 105 16.90 -2.08 -0.73
C LYS A 105 17.04 -2.28 0.77
N THR A 106 16.10 -2.97 1.39
CA THR A 106 16.12 -3.30 2.83
C THR A 106 16.71 -4.69 3.09
N GLU A 107 17.26 -5.37 2.08
CA GLU A 107 17.81 -6.73 2.20
C GLU A 107 16.80 -7.72 2.79
N GLY A 108 15.54 -7.61 2.35
CA GLY A 108 14.48 -8.50 2.74
C GLY A 108 13.86 -8.21 4.13
N LYS A 109 14.04 -7.02 4.70
CA LYS A 109 13.47 -6.65 6.01
C LYS A 109 11.97 -6.32 5.97
N VAL A 110 11.33 -6.38 4.83
CA VAL A 110 9.88 -6.23 4.67
C VAL A 110 9.26 -7.49 4.05
N GLN A 111 7.98 -7.68 4.27
CA GLN A 111 7.18 -8.73 3.64
C GLN A 111 5.80 -8.21 3.26
N VAL A 112 5.20 -8.78 2.21
CA VAL A 112 3.82 -8.50 1.81
C VAL A 112 2.87 -9.29 2.69
N VAL A 113 1.84 -8.65 3.21
CA VAL A 113 0.80 -9.28 4.06
C VAL A 113 -0.59 -9.26 3.43
N ALA A 114 -0.83 -8.36 2.48
CA ALA A 114 -2.10 -8.31 1.76
C ALA A 114 -1.94 -7.70 0.36
N VAL A 115 -2.84 -8.08 -0.55
CA VAL A 115 -3.09 -7.32 -1.78
C VAL A 115 -4.12 -6.25 -1.44
N ASN A 116 -3.74 -4.99 -1.68
CA ASN A 116 -4.54 -3.83 -1.34
C ASN A 116 -5.37 -3.33 -2.53
N THR A 117 -4.80 -3.40 -3.74
CA THR A 117 -5.42 -2.86 -4.95
C THR A 117 -5.14 -3.79 -6.13
N LEU A 118 -6.18 -4.24 -6.79
CA LEU A 118 -6.09 -4.94 -8.07
C LEU A 118 -6.00 -3.94 -9.24
N GLY A 119 -6.16 -4.41 -10.49
CA GLY A 119 -6.15 -3.55 -11.67
C GLY A 119 -7.25 -2.49 -11.62
N VAL A 120 -6.87 -1.23 -11.83
CA VAL A 120 -7.76 -0.05 -11.78
C VAL A 120 -7.65 0.80 -13.03
N LEU A 121 -6.84 0.37 -14.01
CA LEU A 121 -6.53 1.15 -15.20
C LEU A 121 -7.54 0.89 -16.32
N ASN A 122 -7.94 1.95 -16.97
CA ASN A 122 -8.82 1.89 -18.14
C ASN A 122 -8.24 2.68 -19.30
N LEU A 123 -8.37 2.15 -20.51
CA LEU A 123 -8.17 2.89 -21.73
C LEU A 123 -9.43 3.68 -22.04
N VAL A 124 -9.30 4.98 -22.20
CA VAL A 124 -10.39 5.89 -22.54
C VAL A 124 -10.09 6.65 -23.82
N GLU A 125 -11.11 7.02 -24.57
CA GLU A 125 -10.98 7.79 -25.80
C GLU A 125 -12.06 8.86 -25.85
N ARG A 126 -11.68 10.07 -26.24
CA ARG A 126 -12.63 11.10 -26.67
C ARG A 126 -12.85 10.98 -28.18
N GLY A 127 -13.66 10.03 -28.57
CA GLY A 127 -13.86 9.64 -29.96
C GLY A 127 -14.41 8.22 -30.09
N ASN A 128 -14.31 7.67 -31.30
CA ASN A 128 -14.78 6.32 -31.58
C ASN A 128 -13.92 5.61 -32.65
N THR A 129 -12.59 5.64 -32.46
CA THR A 129 -11.63 5.07 -33.42
C THR A 129 -10.92 3.83 -32.89
N VAL A 130 -10.95 3.58 -31.58
CA VAL A 130 -10.30 2.45 -30.94
C VAL A 130 -11.34 1.48 -30.42
N ASN A 131 -11.35 0.24 -30.90
CA ASN A 131 -12.25 -0.83 -30.48
C ASN A 131 -11.47 -2.07 -29.98
N SER A 132 -10.17 -2.12 -30.27
CA SER A 132 -9.25 -3.19 -29.88
C SER A 132 -7.87 -2.63 -29.59
N ILE A 133 -6.99 -3.42 -28.97
CA ILE A 133 -5.58 -3.02 -28.76
C ILE A 133 -4.87 -2.78 -30.10
N SER A 134 -5.19 -3.53 -31.13
CA SER A 134 -4.57 -3.38 -32.46
C SER A 134 -4.84 -2.01 -33.10
N ASP A 135 -5.97 -1.37 -32.78
CA ASP A 135 -6.32 -0.04 -33.31
C ASP A 135 -5.45 1.08 -32.71
N LEU A 136 -4.66 0.77 -31.68
CA LEU A 136 -3.71 1.71 -31.09
C LEU A 136 -2.46 1.93 -31.95
N LYS A 137 -2.25 1.11 -33.00
CA LYS A 137 -1.10 1.28 -33.88
C LYS A 137 -1.07 2.66 -34.53
N GLY A 138 0.06 3.35 -34.40
CA GLY A 138 0.26 4.72 -34.89
C GLY A 138 -0.41 5.82 -34.07
N LYS A 139 -1.08 5.48 -32.97
CA LYS A 139 -1.78 6.47 -32.14
C LYS A 139 -0.94 6.97 -30.97
N THR A 140 -1.32 8.16 -30.50
CA THR A 140 -0.77 8.73 -29.26
C THR A 140 -1.65 8.33 -28.08
N ILE A 141 -1.02 7.87 -26.99
CA ILE A 141 -1.67 7.45 -25.74
C ILE A 141 -1.11 8.31 -24.61
N TYR A 142 -1.95 9.10 -23.95
CA TYR A 142 -1.57 9.84 -22.76
C TYR A 142 -1.67 8.93 -21.54
N ALA A 143 -0.59 8.85 -20.74
CA ALA A 143 -0.54 7.98 -19.57
C ALA A 143 0.22 8.63 -18.42
N THR A 144 0.02 8.14 -17.22
CA THR A 144 0.77 8.53 -16.02
C THR A 144 1.46 7.31 -15.42
N GLY A 145 2.42 7.55 -14.50
CA GLY A 145 3.07 6.47 -13.77
C GLY A 145 4.20 5.81 -14.54
N MET A 146 5.01 6.59 -15.23
CA MET A 146 6.29 6.15 -15.79
C MET A 146 7.17 5.55 -14.68
N GLY A 147 7.78 4.39 -14.93
CA GLY A 147 8.56 3.64 -13.93
C GLY A 147 7.72 2.90 -12.88
N ALA A 148 6.39 2.91 -13.01
CA ALA A 148 5.47 2.27 -12.07
C ALA A 148 4.54 1.26 -12.76
N VAL A 149 3.65 0.62 -11.99
CA VAL A 149 2.72 -0.42 -12.47
C VAL A 149 1.99 -0.02 -13.77
N PRO A 150 1.51 1.24 -13.96
CA PRO A 150 0.83 1.60 -15.19
C PRO A 150 1.68 1.42 -16.45
N GLU A 151 2.95 1.84 -16.43
CA GLU A 151 3.84 1.67 -17.59
C GLU A 151 4.03 0.19 -17.93
N TYR A 152 4.38 -0.63 -16.93
CA TYR A 152 4.62 -2.07 -17.17
C TYR A 152 3.35 -2.76 -17.67
N THR A 153 2.18 -2.38 -17.15
CA THR A 153 0.89 -2.90 -17.60
C THR A 153 0.61 -2.58 -19.06
N ILE A 154 0.76 -1.31 -19.45
CA ILE A 154 0.52 -0.86 -20.84
C ILE A 154 1.47 -1.59 -21.80
N ARG A 155 2.77 -1.60 -21.49
CA ARG A 155 3.79 -2.27 -22.31
C ARG A 155 3.52 -3.76 -22.49
N TYR A 156 3.15 -4.43 -21.40
CA TYR A 156 2.86 -5.86 -21.43
C TYR A 156 1.62 -6.18 -22.27
N ILE A 157 0.54 -5.40 -22.10
CA ILE A 157 -0.70 -5.58 -22.89
C ILE A 157 -0.45 -5.32 -24.38
N LEU A 158 0.28 -4.26 -24.74
CA LEU A 158 0.66 -3.98 -26.11
C LEU A 158 1.45 -5.14 -26.71
N SER A 159 2.50 -5.57 -26.02
CA SER A 159 3.35 -6.70 -26.46
C SER A 159 2.59 -8.00 -26.61
N GLY A 160 1.70 -8.33 -25.67
CA GLY A 160 0.84 -9.52 -25.74
C GLY A 160 -0.18 -9.50 -26.89
N ASN A 161 -0.42 -8.32 -27.48
CA ASN A 161 -1.26 -8.13 -28.66
C ASN A 161 -0.45 -7.83 -29.94
N GLY A 162 0.87 -8.06 -29.93
CA GLY A 162 1.75 -7.94 -31.09
C GLY A 162 2.15 -6.51 -31.45
N LEU A 163 2.00 -5.55 -30.51
CA LEU A 163 2.45 -4.16 -30.70
C LEU A 163 3.71 -3.88 -29.86
N ASP A 164 4.69 -3.24 -30.48
CA ASP A 164 5.88 -2.71 -29.79
C ASP A 164 5.55 -1.32 -29.22
N ALA A 165 5.64 -1.18 -27.90
CA ALA A 165 5.30 0.05 -27.21
C ALA A 165 6.20 1.24 -27.58
N ASP A 166 7.39 0.99 -28.12
CA ASP A 166 8.36 2.04 -28.47
C ASP A 166 8.37 2.36 -29.99
N LYS A 167 7.69 1.53 -30.83
CA LYS A 167 7.69 1.69 -32.28
C LYS A 167 6.29 1.84 -32.88
N ASP A 168 5.31 1.07 -32.33
CA ASP A 168 4.00 0.99 -32.93
C ASP A 168 3.00 2.00 -32.32
N VAL A 169 3.30 2.59 -31.17
CA VAL A 169 2.49 3.59 -30.50
C VAL A 169 3.36 4.74 -30.00
N ASN A 170 2.77 5.91 -29.75
CA ASN A 170 3.44 7.03 -29.12
C ASN A 170 2.88 7.21 -27.70
N ILE A 171 3.58 6.73 -26.66
CA ILE A 171 3.15 6.93 -25.27
C ILE A 171 3.72 8.24 -24.77
N VAL A 172 2.84 9.20 -24.43
CA VAL A 172 3.20 10.48 -23.82
C VAL A 172 2.96 10.37 -22.32
N TRP A 173 4.05 10.39 -21.56
CA TRP A 173 4.00 10.33 -20.10
C TRP A 173 3.70 11.69 -19.52
N CYS A 174 2.49 11.84 -18.96
CA CYS A 174 2.05 13.02 -18.24
C CYS A 174 2.60 13.01 -16.81
N SER A 175 2.86 14.19 -16.26
CA SER A 175 3.35 14.37 -14.89
C SER A 175 2.35 13.86 -13.84
N ASP A 176 1.05 14.06 -14.12
CA ASP A 176 -0.05 13.62 -13.27
C ASP A 176 -1.33 13.37 -14.08
N THR A 177 -2.36 12.89 -13.41
CA THR A 177 -3.66 12.60 -14.01
C THR A 177 -4.38 13.87 -14.50
N THR A 178 -4.13 15.03 -13.88
CA THR A 178 -4.74 16.31 -14.28
C THR A 178 -4.25 16.75 -15.66
N GLU A 179 -2.95 16.56 -15.95
CA GLU A 179 -2.39 16.80 -17.27
C GLU A 179 -3.00 15.88 -18.32
N ALA A 180 -3.11 14.57 -18.04
CA ALA A 180 -3.76 13.62 -18.95
C ALA A 180 -5.23 13.99 -19.23
N LEU A 181 -5.98 14.42 -18.21
CA LEU A 181 -7.35 14.92 -18.36
C LEU A 181 -7.42 16.19 -19.18
N SER A 182 -6.44 17.10 -19.04
CA SER A 182 -6.36 18.32 -19.86
C SER A 182 -6.19 17.99 -21.34
N LYS A 183 -5.37 16.99 -21.68
CA LYS A 183 -5.21 16.50 -23.05
C LYS A 183 -6.51 15.93 -23.61
N LEU A 184 -7.20 15.08 -22.85
CA LEU A 184 -8.52 14.54 -23.24
C LEU A 184 -9.57 15.63 -23.47
N LYS A 185 -9.52 16.74 -22.71
CA LYS A 185 -10.45 17.88 -22.88
C LYS A 185 -10.14 18.72 -24.10
N SER A 186 -8.87 18.89 -24.43
CA SER A 186 -8.43 19.84 -25.49
C SER A 186 -8.33 19.20 -26.88
N GLU A 187 -8.20 17.89 -26.99
CA GLU A 187 -7.90 17.21 -28.24
C GLU A 187 -9.02 16.21 -28.61
N ASP A 188 -9.66 16.40 -29.75
CA ASP A 188 -10.61 15.42 -30.30
C ASP A 188 -9.85 14.16 -30.74
N GLY A 189 -10.40 12.99 -30.44
CA GLY A 189 -9.72 11.72 -30.70
C GLY A 189 -8.63 11.37 -29.71
N ALA A 190 -8.43 12.16 -28.64
CA ALA A 190 -7.43 11.87 -27.63
C ALA A 190 -7.71 10.54 -26.92
N ILE A 191 -6.64 9.78 -26.69
CA ILE A 191 -6.65 8.49 -26.02
C ILE A 191 -5.79 8.59 -24.76
N ALA A 192 -6.31 8.09 -23.64
CA ALA A 192 -5.52 8.06 -22.41
C ALA A 192 -5.70 6.76 -21.62
N VAL A 193 -4.72 6.45 -20.79
CA VAL A 193 -4.85 5.44 -19.74
C VAL A 193 -5.00 6.15 -18.40
N LEU A 194 -6.13 5.94 -17.77
CA LEU A 194 -6.50 6.57 -16.50
C LEU A 194 -6.87 5.52 -15.46
N PRO A 195 -6.52 5.73 -14.18
CA PRO A 195 -7.00 4.91 -13.08
C PRO A 195 -8.40 5.34 -12.62
N GLN A 196 -9.15 4.44 -11.98
CA GLN A 196 -10.26 4.85 -11.13
C GLN A 196 -9.73 5.60 -9.89
N PRO A 197 -10.46 6.61 -9.37
CA PRO A 197 -11.79 7.09 -9.79
C PRO A 197 -11.75 8.16 -10.90
N PHE A 198 -10.58 8.47 -11.46
CA PHE A 198 -10.41 9.54 -12.45
C PHE A 198 -11.19 9.29 -13.75
N VAL A 199 -11.35 8.02 -14.14
CA VAL A 199 -12.21 7.65 -15.30
C VAL A 199 -13.65 8.11 -15.06
N THR A 200 -14.21 7.83 -13.90
CA THR A 200 -15.57 8.25 -13.54
C THR A 200 -15.70 9.77 -13.54
N ALA A 201 -14.73 10.47 -12.92
CA ALA A 201 -14.72 11.94 -12.90
C ALA A 201 -14.58 12.54 -14.30
N ALA A 202 -13.74 11.96 -15.15
CA ALA A 202 -13.56 12.38 -16.55
C ALA A 202 -14.82 12.18 -17.36
N SER A 203 -15.48 11.03 -17.25
CA SER A 203 -16.72 10.71 -17.97
C SER A 203 -17.86 11.68 -17.63
N ALA A 204 -17.90 12.20 -16.42
CA ALA A 204 -18.88 13.21 -16.02
C ALA A 204 -18.59 14.62 -16.58
N GLN A 205 -17.34 14.92 -16.98
CA GLN A 205 -16.89 16.26 -17.36
C GLN A 205 -16.57 16.42 -18.85
N ILE A 206 -16.27 15.32 -19.55
CA ILE A 206 -15.80 15.34 -20.94
C ILE A 206 -16.86 14.69 -21.84
N SER A 207 -17.53 15.53 -22.63
CA SER A 207 -18.51 15.05 -23.60
C SER A 207 -17.82 14.20 -24.68
N GLY A 208 -18.44 13.06 -25.02
CA GLY A 208 -17.90 12.13 -26.02
C GLY A 208 -16.74 11.26 -25.52
N LEU A 209 -16.39 11.33 -24.23
CA LEU A 209 -15.45 10.38 -23.62
C LEU A 209 -16.15 9.03 -23.45
N ARG A 210 -15.46 7.96 -23.87
CA ARG A 210 -15.90 6.59 -23.63
C ARG A 210 -14.79 5.77 -23.00
N VAL A 211 -15.16 4.82 -22.18
CA VAL A 211 -14.25 3.76 -21.73
C VAL A 211 -14.14 2.74 -22.86
N VAL A 212 -12.96 2.59 -23.41
CA VAL A 212 -12.68 1.65 -24.51
C VAL A 212 -12.54 0.24 -23.98
N MET A 213 -11.75 0.09 -22.91
CA MET A 213 -11.56 -1.20 -22.26
C MET A 213 -11.00 -1.05 -20.84
N ASP A 214 -11.30 -2.03 -20.02
CA ASP A 214 -10.62 -2.30 -18.76
C ASP A 214 -9.29 -3.02 -19.04
N LEU A 215 -8.18 -2.45 -18.58
CA LEU A 215 -6.86 -3.05 -18.81
C LEU A 215 -6.63 -4.31 -17.98
N ASN A 216 -7.37 -4.52 -16.89
CA ASN A 216 -7.30 -5.77 -16.16
C ASN A 216 -7.91 -6.93 -16.96
N GLU A 217 -9.05 -6.68 -17.64
CA GLU A 217 -9.64 -7.67 -18.57
C GLU A 217 -8.72 -7.95 -19.78
N ALA A 218 -8.07 -6.91 -20.32
CA ALA A 218 -7.10 -7.08 -21.39
C ALA A 218 -5.88 -7.90 -20.95
N TRP A 219 -5.41 -7.68 -19.74
CA TRP A 219 -4.34 -8.46 -19.11
C TRP A 219 -4.73 -9.93 -18.91
N GLU A 220 -5.92 -10.20 -18.37
CA GLU A 220 -6.40 -11.56 -18.11
C GLU A 220 -6.44 -12.41 -19.39
N LYS A 221 -6.83 -11.82 -20.50
CA LYS A 221 -6.90 -12.50 -21.82
C LYS A 221 -5.55 -13.00 -22.33
N ILE A 222 -4.46 -12.30 -21.98
CA ILE A 222 -3.10 -12.65 -22.44
C ILE A 222 -2.27 -13.33 -21.35
N ASN A 223 -2.77 -13.43 -20.12
CA ASN A 223 -2.01 -13.93 -18.99
C ASN A 223 -2.78 -14.94 -18.12
N ASN A 224 -3.39 -15.93 -18.76
CA ASN A 224 -4.05 -17.07 -18.11
C ASN A 224 -5.02 -16.68 -16.97
N ASN A 225 -5.82 -15.65 -17.16
CA ASN A 225 -6.77 -15.11 -16.17
C ASN A 225 -6.14 -14.61 -14.86
N SER A 226 -4.84 -14.33 -14.84
CA SER A 226 -4.23 -13.67 -13.68
C SER A 226 -4.70 -12.22 -13.56
N LYS A 227 -4.63 -11.67 -12.35
CA LYS A 227 -5.01 -10.28 -12.09
C LYS A 227 -3.79 -9.38 -12.03
N ILE A 228 -3.95 -8.12 -12.42
CA ILE A 228 -2.94 -7.10 -12.15
C ILE A 228 -2.98 -6.79 -10.64
N VAL A 229 -1.86 -6.96 -9.96
CA VAL A 229 -1.69 -6.51 -8.58
C VAL A 229 -1.06 -5.13 -8.61
N THR A 230 -1.89 -4.10 -8.43
CA THR A 230 -1.43 -2.70 -8.46
C THR A 230 -0.83 -2.26 -7.14
N GLY A 231 -1.46 -2.63 -6.03
CA GLY A 231 -1.03 -2.23 -4.69
C GLY A 231 -1.02 -3.38 -3.70
N VAL A 232 -0.11 -3.29 -2.75
CA VAL A 232 0.07 -4.26 -1.67
C VAL A 232 0.28 -3.55 -0.34
N ILE A 233 0.04 -4.26 0.75
CA ILE A 233 0.43 -3.86 2.09
C ILE A 233 1.70 -4.61 2.44
N VAL A 234 2.73 -3.85 2.80
CA VAL A 234 3.99 -4.38 3.34
C VAL A 234 4.09 -4.11 4.83
N VAL A 235 4.73 -5.03 5.56
CA VAL A 235 5.04 -4.89 6.98
C VAL A 235 6.54 -5.13 7.19
N ARG A 236 7.14 -4.43 8.16
CA ARG A 236 8.50 -4.75 8.61
C ARG A 236 8.52 -6.13 9.26
N LYS A 237 9.49 -6.96 8.91
CA LYS A 237 9.64 -8.31 9.50
C LYS A 237 9.83 -8.25 11.00
N GLU A 238 10.69 -7.37 11.48
CA GLU A 238 10.91 -7.17 12.91
C GLU A 238 9.62 -6.85 13.69
N PHE A 239 8.74 -5.99 13.10
CA PHE A 239 7.43 -5.71 13.69
C PHE A 239 6.54 -6.96 13.70
N ALA A 240 6.48 -7.68 12.57
CA ALA A 240 5.66 -8.88 12.44
C ALA A 240 6.09 -10.00 13.40
N GLU A 241 7.41 -10.14 13.65
CA GLU A 241 7.97 -11.11 14.57
C GLU A 241 7.76 -10.72 16.04
N LYS A 242 7.90 -9.43 16.34
CA LYS A 242 7.75 -8.93 17.72
C LYS A 242 6.29 -8.80 18.16
N TYR A 243 5.39 -8.44 17.22
CA TYR A 243 3.98 -8.15 17.49
C TYR A 243 3.02 -8.94 16.61
N PRO A 244 3.07 -10.29 16.61
CA PRO A 244 2.26 -11.13 15.71
C PRO A 244 0.75 -10.98 15.95
N GLU A 245 0.32 -10.80 17.20
CA GLU A 245 -1.10 -10.63 17.53
C GLU A 245 -1.64 -9.27 17.05
N GLN A 246 -0.84 -8.21 17.13
CA GLN A 246 -1.19 -6.89 16.61
C GLN A 246 -1.27 -6.92 15.08
N LEU A 247 -0.35 -7.61 14.42
CA LEU A 247 -0.41 -7.80 12.97
C LEU A 247 -1.66 -8.58 12.54
N LYS A 248 -2.03 -9.62 13.27
CA LYS A 248 -3.26 -10.38 13.03
C LYS A 248 -4.49 -9.50 13.19
N LYS A 249 -4.58 -8.74 14.30
CA LYS A 249 -5.68 -7.77 14.51
C LYS A 249 -5.74 -6.74 13.39
N PHE A 250 -4.58 -6.24 12.91
CA PHE A 250 -4.53 -5.32 11.77
C PHE A 250 -5.15 -5.95 10.50
N ILE A 251 -4.80 -7.19 10.18
CA ILE A 251 -5.36 -7.88 9.01
C ILE A 251 -6.87 -8.06 9.15
N ASP A 252 -7.36 -8.42 10.35
CA ASP A 252 -8.78 -8.60 10.63
C ASP A 252 -9.56 -7.27 10.54
N GLU A 253 -8.98 -6.16 10.99
CA GLU A 253 -9.58 -4.82 10.96
C GLU A 253 -9.50 -4.16 9.57
N TYR A 254 -8.50 -4.55 8.78
CA TYR A 254 -8.33 -4.08 7.42
C TYR A 254 -9.35 -4.69 6.45
N ASN A 255 -9.72 -5.96 6.60
CA ASN A 255 -10.69 -6.68 5.76
C ASN A 255 -12.14 -6.29 6.09
#